data_104572be2e3ffaca3b733cbd262db2a3
#
_entry.id   104572be2e3ffaca3b733cbd262db2a3
#
_cell.length_a   1.000
_cell.length_b   1.000
_cell.length_c   1.000
_cell.angle_alpha   90.00
_cell.angle_beta   90.00
_cell.angle_gamma   90.00
#
_symmetry.space_group_name_H-M   'P 1'
#
loop_
_entity.id
_entity.type
_entity.pdbx_description
1 polymer ?
#
loop_
_entity_poly.entity_id
_entity_poly.type
_entity_poly.pdbx_seq_one_letter_code
_entity_poly.pdbx_strand_id
1 'polypeptide(L)'
;MKLIKNGIILTAETEFEGDILVDGEVIRAVGRGLDGLADDVIDASGKYIFPGGVDEHTHFGSFGGRLFETTEAAAVGGTTTVVDFAPQDKGDSLGTAIEKHAARAAGVSCVDFGFHSR
;
A
#
# COMPACT_ATOMS: atom_id res chain seq x y z
N MET A 1 12.26 5.66 14.54
CA MET A 1 12.53 4.58 13.56
C MET A 1 11.90 3.28 14.04
N LYS A 2 11.58 2.40 13.12
CA LYS A 2 11.00 1.07 13.39
C LYS A 2 11.90 -0.01 12.77
N LEU A 3 12.17 -1.08 13.51
CA LEU A 3 12.94 -2.21 13.04
C LEU A 3 12.02 -3.44 12.91
N ILE A 4 11.94 -4.02 11.75
CA ILE A 4 11.33 -5.33 11.52
C ILE A 4 12.50 -6.32 11.41
N LYS A 5 12.59 -7.28 12.32
CA LYS A 5 13.76 -8.16 12.42
C LYS A 5 13.43 -9.64 12.28
N ASN A 6 14.45 -10.41 11.93
CA ASN A 6 14.42 -11.88 11.87
C ASN A 6 13.42 -12.44 10.84
N GLY A 7 13.01 -11.67 9.86
CA GLY A 7 12.06 -12.14 8.85
C GLY A 7 12.74 -12.77 7.64
N ILE A 8 11.98 -13.54 6.87
CA ILE A 8 12.40 -14.03 5.55
C ILE A 8 11.95 -13.00 4.52
N ILE A 9 12.90 -12.21 4.02
CA ILE A 9 12.62 -11.13 3.08
C ILE A 9 12.59 -11.69 1.67
N LEU A 10 11.45 -11.49 0.99
CA LEU A 10 11.29 -11.83 -0.42
C LEU A 10 11.33 -10.58 -1.28
N THR A 11 12.12 -10.66 -2.33
CA THR A 11 12.12 -9.68 -3.42
C THR A 11 11.78 -10.38 -4.73
N ALA A 12 11.68 -9.64 -5.82
CA ALA A 12 11.48 -10.23 -7.14
C ALA A 12 12.62 -11.18 -7.58
N GLU A 13 13.80 -11.06 -6.97
CA GLU A 13 15.00 -11.76 -7.40
C GLU A 13 15.57 -12.73 -6.35
N THR A 14 15.33 -12.45 -5.06
CA THR A 14 15.98 -13.19 -3.96
C THR A 14 15.08 -13.42 -2.77
N GLU A 15 15.43 -14.44 -1.99
CA GLU A 15 14.90 -14.74 -0.66
C GLU A 15 16.07 -14.84 0.32
N PHE A 16 15.99 -14.12 1.45
CA PHE A 16 17.01 -14.18 2.49
C PHE A 16 16.46 -13.77 3.86
N GLU A 17 17.05 -14.30 4.92
CA GLU A 17 16.77 -13.84 6.29
C GLU A 17 17.42 -12.49 6.55
N GLY A 18 16.67 -11.56 7.12
CA GLY A 18 17.17 -10.22 7.40
C GLY A 18 16.22 -9.33 8.16
N ASP A 19 16.65 -8.09 8.29
CA ASP A 19 15.97 -7.02 9.00
C ASP A 19 15.65 -5.87 8.04
N ILE A 20 14.61 -5.11 8.35
CA ILE A 20 14.24 -3.89 7.62
C ILE A 20 14.14 -2.74 8.61
N LEU A 21 14.93 -1.69 8.41
CA LEU A 21 14.85 -0.45 9.17
C LEU A 21 14.00 0.56 8.41
N VAL A 22 12.97 1.07 9.07
CA VAL A 22 12.02 2.04 8.51
C VAL A 22 12.05 3.34 9.30
N ASP A 23 12.04 4.45 8.61
CA ASP A 23 11.96 5.79 9.18
C ASP A 23 10.81 6.56 8.53
N GLY A 24 9.71 6.73 9.27
CA GLY A 24 8.46 7.22 8.69
C GLY A 24 7.96 6.28 7.59
N GLU A 25 7.91 6.78 6.36
CA GLU A 25 7.44 6.04 5.18
C GLU A 25 8.60 5.50 4.30
N VAL A 26 9.85 5.61 4.78
CA VAL A 26 11.02 5.26 3.98
C VAL A 26 11.76 4.08 4.57
N ILE A 27 12.05 3.08 3.75
CA ILE A 27 12.98 2.01 4.08
C ILE A 27 14.40 2.59 4.06
N ARG A 28 15.07 2.62 5.21
CA ARG A 28 16.43 3.15 5.37
C ARG A 28 17.51 2.11 5.12
N ALA A 29 17.26 0.88 5.53
CA ALA A 29 18.18 -0.21 5.33
C ALA A 29 17.46 -1.55 5.26
N VAL A 30 18.05 -2.47 4.51
CA VAL A 30 17.65 -3.88 4.46
C VAL A 30 18.92 -4.70 4.59
N GLY A 31 18.96 -5.64 5.53
CA GLY A 31 20.16 -6.46 5.76
C GLY A 31 20.08 -7.22 7.06
N ARG A 32 21.24 -7.59 7.59
CA ARG A 32 21.35 -8.29 8.88
C ARG A 32 22.05 -7.40 9.91
N GLY A 33 21.70 -7.60 11.18
CA GLY A 33 22.41 -6.96 12.28
C GLY A 33 22.09 -5.47 12.43
N LEU A 34 20.84 -5.09 12.16
CA LEU A 34 20.37 -3.72 12.34
C LEU A 34 19.86 -3.45 13.75
N ASP A 35 20.18 -4.33 14.71
CA ASP A 35 19.81 -4.18 16.11
C ASP A 35 20.34 -2.87 16.73
N GLY A 36 19.54 -2.28 17.61
CA GLY A 36 19.90 -1.04 18.32
C GLY A 36 19.70 0.25 17.52
N LEU A 37 19.25 0.16 16.28
CA LEU A 37 19.00 1.34 15.43
C LEU A 37 17.60 1.92 15.59
N ALA A 38 16.69 1.24 16.29
CA ALA A 38 15.33 1.69 16.51
C ALA A 38 14.81 1.25 17.89
N ASP A 39 13.92 2.05 18.46
CA ASP A 39 13.27 1.76 19.75
C ASP A 39 12.00 0.91 19.58
N ASP A 40 11.36 1.01 18.42
CA ASP A 40 10.17 0.23 18.05
C ASP A 40 10.61 -0.98 17.21
N VAL A 41 10.44 -2.19 17.77
CA VAL A 41 10.91 -3.43 17.16
C VAL A 41 9.75 -4.40 16.96
N ILE A 42 9.64 -4.91 15.74
CA ILE A 42 8.73 -5.99 15.38
C ILE A 42 9.54 -7.24 15.10
N ASP A 43 9.32 -8.31 15.88
CA ASP A 43 9.91 -9.61 15.59
C ASP A 43 9.08 -10.35 14.54
N ALA A 44 9.69 -10.59 13.39
CA ALA A 44 9.11 -11.31 12.27
C ALA A 44 9.67 -12.74 12.12
N SER A 45 10.21 -13.32 13.19
CA SER A 45 10.72 -14.69 13.17
C SER A 45 9.70 -15.68 12.63
N GLY A 46 10.10 -16.46 11.63
CA GLY A 46 9.26 -17.45 10.94
C GLY A 46 8.20 -16.85 10.01
N LYS A 47 8.26 -15.54 9.73
CA LYS A 47 7.35 -14.85 8.81
C LYS A 47 8.07 -14.43 7.55
N TYR A 48 7.33 -14.48 6.45
CA TYR A 48 7.75 -13.85 5.22
C TYR A 48 7.47 -12.35 5.22
N ILE A 49 8.40 -11.57 4.69
CA ILE A 49 8.27 -10.12 4.50
C ILE A 49 8.43 -9.84 3.01
N PHE A 50 7.44 -9.23 2.40
CA PHE A 50 7.47 -8.82 0.99
C PHE A 50 6.76 -7.47 0.82
N PRO A 51 7.00 -6.76 -0.30
CA PRO A 51 6.30 -5.52 -0.59
C PRO A 51 4.79 -5.70 -0.56
N GLY A 52 4.07 -4.68 -0.13
CA GLY A 52 2.61 -4.68 -0.20
C GLY A 52 2.11 -4.90 -1.61
N GLY A 53 1.00 -5.62 -1.74
CA GLY A 53 0.37 -5.87 -3.03
C GLY A 53 -0.12 -4.58 -3.69
N VAL A 54 0.00 -4.51 -5.01
CA VAL A 54 -0.63 -3.48 -5.85
C VAL A 54 -1.75 -4.14 -6.62
N ASP A 55 -2.99 -3.73 -6.34
CA ASP A 55 -4.16 -4.17 -7.11
C ASP A 55 -4.49 -3.12 -8.16
N GLU A 56 -4.20 -3.43 -9.41
CA GLU A 56 -4.33 -2.49 -10.53
C GLU A 56 -5.73 -2.45 -11.14
N HIS A 57 -6.70 -3.18 -10.61
CA HIS A 57 -8.05 -3.23 -11.14
C HIS A 57 -9.10 -3.32 -10.04
N THR A 58 -9.47 -2.18 -9.49
CA THR A 58 -10.46 -2.09 -8.41
C THR A 58 -11.63 -1.19 -8.78
N HIS A 59 -12.72 -1.30 -8.01
CA HIS A 59 -13.96 -0.56 -8.23
C HIS A 59 -14.56 -0.03 -6.92
N PHE A 60 -13.76 0.58 -6.10
CA PHE A 60 -14.23 1.18 -4.83
C PHE A 60 -15.20 2.34 -5.05
N GLY A 61 -15.07 3.07 -6.14
CA GLY A 61 -15.87 4.24 -6.44
C GLY A 61 -17.03 4.04 -7.40
N SER A 62 -17.19 2.86 -8.01
CA SER A 62 -18.00 2.71 -9.23
C SER A 62 -19.35 2.01 -9.05
N PHE A 63 -19.57 1.24 -8.00
CA PHE A 63 -20.74 0.35 -7.90
C PHE A 63 -21.64 0.61 -6.68
N GLY A 64 -21.85 1.87 -6.32
CA GLY A 64 -22.90 2.25 -5.36
C GLY A 64 -22.71 1.72 -3.94
N GLY A 65 -21.52 1.21 -3.64
CA GLY A 65 -21.13 0.73 -2.33
C GLY A 65 -20.47 1.79 -1.48
N ARG A 66 -20.06 1.42 -0.30
CA ARG A 66 -19.14 2.19 0.51
C ARG A 66 -17.83 2.27 -0.22
N LEU A 67 -17.42 3.45 -0.48
CA LEU A 67 -16.32 3.85 -1.33
C LEU A 67 -14.96 3.43 -0.73
N PHE A 68 -14.05 4.37 -0.68
CA PHE A 68 -12.68 4.14 -0.23
C PHE A 68 -12.54 3.81 1.28
N GLU A 69 -13.61 3.94 2.09
CA GLU A 69 -13.61 3.41 3.47
C GLU A 69 -13.40 1.88 3.51
N THR A 70 -13.81 1.17 2.47
CA THR A 70 -13.64 -0.29 2.41
C THR A 70 -12.22 -0.74 2.03
N THR A 71 -11.32 0.20 1.73
CA THR A 71 -9.90 -0.10 1.50
C THR A 71 -9.18 -0.67 2.73
N GLU A 72 -9.78 -0.59 3.91
CA GLU A 72 -9.32 -1.34 5.09
C GLU A 72 -9.21 -2.84 4.82
N ALA A 73 -10.13 -3.41 4.04
CA ALA A 73 -10.09 -4.82 3.67
C ALA A 73 -8.88 -5.14 2.78
N ALA A 74 -8.50 -4.22 1.89
CA ALA A 74 -7.30 -4.34 1.07
C ALA A 74 -6.05 -4.35 1.96
N ALA A 75 -5.94 -3.38 2.89
CA ALA A 75 -4.83 -3.28 3.84
C ALA A 75 -4.69 -4.54 4.69
N VAL A 76 -5.78 -5.06 5.26
CA VAL A 76 -5.78 -6.30 6.04
C VAL A 76 -5.36 -7.51 5.20
N GLY A 77 -5.70 -7.53 3.92
CA GLY A 77 -5.28 -8.56 2.95
C GLY A 77 -3.83 -8.43 2.47
N GLY A 78 -3.13 -7.35 2.84
CA GLY A 78 -1.75 -7.09 2.42
C GLY A 78 -1.62 -6.29 1.12
N THR A 79 -2.72 -5.77 0.57
CA THR A 79 -2.70 -4.82 -0.56
C THR A 79 -2.51 -3.41 -0.01
N THR A 80 -1.45 -2.74 -0.43
CA THR A 80 -1.09 -1.40 0.06
C THR A 80 -1.33 -0.29 -0.97
N THR A 81 -1.62 -0.66 -2.20
CA THR A 81 -1.92 0.29 -3.27
C THR A 81 -3.04 -0.27 -4.15
N VAL A 82 -4.00 0.56 -4.47
CA VAL A 82 -5.11 0.20 -5.37
C VAL A 82 -5.17 1.17 -6.55
N VAL A 83 -5.49 0.66 -7.73
CA VAL A 83 -5.76 1.50 -8.90
C VAL A 83 -7.22 1.28 -9.31
N ASP A 84 -8.02 2.31 -9.06
CA ASP A 84 -9.45 2.28 -9.33
C ASP A 84 -9.80 2.90 -10.68
N PHE A 85 -11.02 2.76 -11.09
CA PHE A 85 -11.52 3.38 -12.32
C PHE A 85 -12.32 4.64 -11.99
N ALA A 86 -11.94 5.75 -12.64
CA ALA A 86 -12.66 7.01 -12.60
C ALA A 86 -13.57 7.12 -13.85
N PRO A 87 -14.84 6.68 -13.75
CA PRO A 87 -15.76 6.80 -14.88
C PRO A 87 -16.05 8.27 -15.14
N GLN A 88 -16.09 8.60 -16.42
CA GLN A 88 -16.37 9.93 -16.89
C GLN A 88 -17.90 10.16 -16.93
N ASP A 89 -18.39 11.17 -16.26
CA ASP A 89 -19.77 11.62 -16.41
C ASP A 89 -19.93 12.35 -17.75
N LYS A 90 -21.15 12.40 -18.27
CA LYS A 90 -21.44 13.10 -19.51
C LYS A 90 -21.06 14.58 -19.40
N GLY A 91 -20.15 15.01 -20.23
CA GLY A 91 -19.67 16.40 -20.28
C GLY A 91 -18.39 16.66 -19.48
N ASP A 92 -17.92 15.69 -18.71
CA ASP A 92 -16.64 15.81 -18.02
C ASP A 92 -15.46 15.57 -18.98
N SER A 93 -14.33 16.19 -18.68
CA SER A 93 -13.06 15.77 -19.23
C SER A 93 -12.52 14.57 -18.45
N LEU A 94 -11.56 13.83 -19.01
CA LEU A 94 -10.85 12.75 -18.31
C LEU A 94 -10.18 13.27 -17.03
N GLY A 95 -9.56 14.45 -17.08
CA GLY A 95 -8.96 15.10 -15.90
C GLY A 95 -9.97 15.38 -14.82
N THR A 96 -11.14 15.92 -15.18
CA THR A 96 -12.24 16.19 -14.22
C THR A 96 -12.74 14.91 -13.56
N ALA A 97 -12.85 13.81 -14.30
CA ALA A 97 -13.25 12.52 -13.74
C ALA A 97 -12.23 12.02 -12.69
N ILE A 98 -10.94 12.10 -13.00
CA ILE A 98 -9.86 11.72 -12.05
C ILE A 98 -9.90 12.62 -10.81
N GLU A 99 -10.01 13.94 -10.96
CA GLU A 99 -10.06 14.89 -9.83
C GLU A 99 -11.24 14.60 -8.90
N LYS A 100 -12.42 14.35 -9.44
CA LYS A 100 -13.62 13.97 -8.67
C LYS A 100 -13.40 12.69 -7.86
N HIS A 101 -12.76 11.66 -8.46
CA HIS A 101 -12.49 10.40 -7.80
C HIS A 101 -11.39 10.53 -6.74
N ALA A 102 -10.32 11.25 -7.03
CA ALA A 102 -9.26 11.56 -6.09
C ALA A 102 -9.80 12.27 -4.84
N ALA A 103 -10.71 13.23 -5.03
CA ALA A 103 -11.34 13.93 -3.92
C ALA A 103 -12.19 13.01 -3.02
N ARG A 104 -12.74 11.93 -3.56
CA ARG A 104 -13.49 10.92 -2.77
C ARG A 104 -12.57 9.99 -1.97
N ALA A 105 -11.38 9.72 -2.47
CA ALA A 105 -10.41 8.85 -1.83
C ALA A 105 -9.57 9.58 -0.78
N ALA A 106 -9.28 10.85 -1.01
CA ALA A 106 -8.41 11.66 -0.18
C ALA A 106 -8.91 11.75 1.27
N GLY A 107 -8.06 11.39 2.22
CA GLY A 107 -8.36 11.39 3.66
C GLY A 107 -9.32 10.28 4.12
N VAL A 108 -9.71 9.37 3.22
CA VAL A 108 -10.64 8.26 3.49
C VAL A 108 -9.97 6.91 3.24
N SER A 109 -9.20 6.78 2.16
CA SER A 109 -8.50 5.55 1.84
C SER A 109 -7.41 5.22 2.88
N CYS A 110 -7.36 3.96 3.30
CA CYS A 110 -6.31 3.42 4.19
C CYS A 110 -5.06 2.98 3.45
N VAL A 111 -5.11 2.93 2.12
CA VAL A 111 -4.02 2.50 1.25
C VAL A 111 -3.77 3.57 0.19
N ASP A 112 -2.62 3.53 -0.45
CA ASP A 112 -2.32 4.39 -1.59
C ASP A 112 -3.27 4.10 -2.75
N PHE A 113 -3.54 5.11 -3.55
CA PHE A 113 -4.48 4.98 -4.65
C PHE A 113 -4.03 5.71 -5.90
N GLY A 114 -4.42 5.14 -7.03
CA GLY A 114 -4.31 5.74 -8.35
C GLY A 114 -5.57 5.48 -9.16
N PHE A 115 -5.63 6.01 -10.38
CA PHE A 115 -6.82 5.88 -11.21
C PHE A 115 -6.50 5.60 -12.66
N HIS A 116 -7.27 4.67 -13.23
CA HIS A 116 -7.50 4.60 -14.67
C HIS A 116 -8.67 5.51 -15.03
N SER A 117 -8.56 6.21 -16.14
CA SER A 117 -9.66 6.99 -16.71
C SER A 117 -10.27 6.27 -17.92
N ARG A 118 -11.58 6.30 -18.06
CA ARG A 118 -12.32 5.78 -19.20
C ARG A 118 -13.62 6.56 -19.43
#